data_0a00ce34246e332a183546ce56871d62
#
_entry.id   0a00ce34246e332a183546ce56871d62
#
_cell.length_a   1.000
_cell.length_b   1.000
_cell.length_c   1.000
_cell.angle_alpha   90.00
_cell.angle_beta   90.00
_cell.angle_gamma   90.00
#
_symmetry.space_group_name_H-M   'P 1'
#
loop_
_entity.id
_entity.type
_entity.pdbx_description
1 polymer ?
#
loop_
_entity_poly.entity_id
_entity_poly.type
_entity_poly.pdbx_seq_one_letter_code
_entity_poly.pdbx_strand_id
1 'polypeptide(L)'
;MPKFVLAWGQRGDKAGEFCSPIGIAINKKDEICVTDLNNARLQKFSTDGKYLGGFAFPWDTPSRKSSQTGGIAVDDRGHIHLSFMVQDRAGVYTESGQLVREWGRRGKGEGEFHWPGGIVVGPDGAVYVADQCNHRVQKFTAEGRFLGKWGEHGSKPGQFGGNEHAGSRFGGPHFLALDSQGRLYTTEGALGRIQQFSADGKPLLAWGDKGEQPGGFGALKAGYASNTLGPICICVDRHDRVWVSSLNDRVQAFTTEGRFLFGIGGTGQGPGQFARPYGMAVDSQGCLYVADASNQRIQKFEIPGP
;
A
#
# COMPACT_ATOMS: atom_id res chain seq x y z
N MET A 1 2.27 4.67 22.76
CA MET A 1 3.13 5.04 21.62
C MET A 1 3.87 3.80 21.15
N PRO A 2 3.94 3.51 19.85
CA PRO A 2 4.75 2.42 19.32
C PRO A 2 6.22 2.60 19.71
N LYS A 3 6.89 1.50 20.02
CA LYS A 3 8.30 1.47 20.43
C LYS A 3 9.14 0.89 19.30
N PHE A 4 10.20 1.60 18.90
CA PHE A 4 11.16 1.09 17.93
C PHE A 4 11.84 -0.19 18.48
N VAL A 5 11.95 -1.21 17.63
CA VAL A 5 12.57 -2.50 17.95
C VAL A 5 13.88 -2.65 17.20
N LEU A 6 13.82 -2.64 15.86
CA LEU A 6 14.98 -2.80 15.00
C LEU A 6 14.72 -2.23 13.59
N ALA A 7 15.79 -2.08 12.83
CA ALA A 7 15.71 -1.78 11.40
C ALA A 7 16.72 -2.63 10.64
N TRP A 8 16.41 -2.93 9.37
CA TRP A 8 17.34 -3.62 8.48
C TRP A 8 17.23 -3.09 7.05
N GLY A 9 18.22 -3.39 6.26
CA GLY A 9 18.36 -2.94 4.89
C GLY A 9 19.26 -1.73 4.75
N GLN A 10 19.80 -1.60 3.57
CA GLN A 10 20.62 -0.48 3.09
C GLN A 10 20.45 -0.37 1.58
N ARG A 11 20.97 0.68 0.98
CA ARG A 11 20.93 0.86 -0.47
C ARG A 11 21.78 -0.18 -1.18
N GLY A 12 21.20 -0.90 -2.15
CA GLY A 12 21.90 -1.84 -2.99
C GLY A 12 20.97 -2.81 -3.73
N ASP A 13 21.57 -3.83 -4.34
CA ASP A 13 20.89 -4.85 -5.15
C ASP A 13 21.10 -6.29 -4.65
N LYS A 14 21.93 -6.47 -3.63
CA LYS A 14 22.15 -7.81 -3.03
C LYS A 14 20.96 -8.25 -2.17
N ALA A 15 20.97 -9.48 -1.73
CA ALA A 15 20.02 -10.01 -0.76
C ALA A 15 20.04 -9.17 0.53
N GLY A 16 18.85 -8.71 0.97
CA GLY A 16 18.70 -7.84 2.13
C GLY A 16 18.96 -6.36 1.89
N GLU A 17 19.46 -5.97 0.73
CA GLU A 17 19.60 -4.56 0.32
C GLU A 17 18.38 -4.11 -0.48
N PHE A 18 18.12 -2.82 -0.56
CA PHE A 18 16.96 -2.24 -1.24
C PHE A 18 17.32 -1.11 -2.20
N CYS A 19 16.50 -0.98 -3.24
CA CYS A 19 16.43 0.22 -4.05
C CYS A 19 14.96 0.66 -4.15
N SER A 20 14.51 1.43 -3.18
CA SER A 20 13.11 1.87 -3.00
C SER A 20 12.15 0.74 -2.58
N PRO A 21 12.22 0.24 -1.34
CA PRO A 21 11.20 -0.67 -0.82
C PRO A 21 9.86 0.06 -0.71
N ILE A 22 8.78 -0.51 -1.27
CA ILE A 22 7.47 0.16 -1.37
C ILE A 22 6.38 -0.60 -0.65
N GLY A 23 6.05 -1.81 -1.07
CA GLY A 23 4.96 -2.59 -0.51
C GLY A 23 5.45 -3.57 0.55
N ILE A 24 4.67 -3.75 1.59
CA ILE A 24 4.87 -4.79 2.60
C ILE A 24 3.58 -5.58 2.76
N ALA A 25 3.71 -6.91 2.78
CA ALA A 25 2.68 -7.83 3.24
C ALA A 25 3.30 -8.91 4.12
N ILE A 26 2.49 -9.51 4.99
CA ILE A 26 2.94 -10.55 5.91
C ILE A 26 2.07 -11.79 5.69
N ASN A 27 2.70 -12.95 5.58
CA ASN A 27 2.00 -14.22 5.42
C ASN A 27 1.65 -14.84 6.79
N LYS A 28 0.92 -15.94 6.78
CA LYS A 28 0.53 -16.68 8.01
C LYS A 28 1.69 -17.27 8.83
N LYS A 29 2.91 -17.27 8.28
CA LYS A 29 4.14 -17.70 8.97
C LYS A 29 4.89 -16.52 9.58
N ASP A 30 4.30 -15.32 9.58
CA ASP A 30 4.93 -14.04 9.94
C ASP A 30 6.18 -13.72 9.11
N GLU A 31 6.27 -14.23 7.86
CA GLU A 31 7.31 -13.82 6.92
C GLU A 31 6.93 -12.49 6.26
N ILE A 32 7.85 -11.53 6.30
CA ILE A 32 7.66 -10.18 5.77
C ILE A 32 8.05 -10.17 4.28
N CYS A 33 7.06 -10.00 3.41
CA CYS A 33 7.24 -9.86 1.97
C CYS A 33 7.35 -8.38 1.61
N VAL A 34 8.47 -7.98 0.99
CA VAL A 34 8.77 -6.59 0.62
C VAL A 34 8.98 -6.48 -0.88
N THR A 35 8.26 -5.58 -1.54
CA THR A 35 8.53 -5.23 -2.94
C THR A 35 9.63 -4.18 -3.01
N ASP A 36 10.66 -4.48 -3.79
CA ASP A 36 11.85 -3.65 -3.99
C ASP A 36 11.80 -3.05 -5.40
N LEU A 37 11.20 -1.86 -5.50
CA LEU A 37 10.70 -1.26 -6.73
C LEU A 37 11.71 -1.17 -7.85
N ASN A 38 12.86 -0.53 -7.58
CA ASN A 38 13.87 -0.26 -8.61
C ASN A 38 14.78 -1.48 -8.89
N ASN A 39 14.76 -2.48 -8.00
CA ASN A 39 15.40 -3.77 -8.25
C ASN A 39 14.44 -4.78 -8.90
N ALA A 40 13.17 -4.42 -9.10
CA ALA A 40 12.13 -5.25 -9.71
C ALA A 40 12.05 -6.66 -9.11
N ARG A 41 11.95 -6.74 -7.80
CA ARG A 41 11.93 -8.02 -7.08
C ARG A 41 11.05 -7.94 -5.84
N LEU A 42 10.69 -9.12 -5.34
CA LEU A 42 10.19 -9.32 -4.01
C LEU A 42 11.28 -9.98 -3.16
N GLN A 43 11.41 -9.54 -1.93
CA GLN A 43 12.26 -10.17 -0.93
C GLN A 43 11.44 -10.60 0.28
N LYS A 44 11.78 -11.73 0.91
CA LYS A 44 11.16 -12.24 2.13
C LYS A 44 12.13 -12.20 3.29
N PHE A 45 11.63 -11.84 4.46
CA PHE A 45 12.39 -11.72 5.70
C PHE A 45 11.64 -12.36 6.85
N SER A 46 12.37 -12.82 7.85
CA SER A 46 11.82 -13.17 9.16
C SER A 46 11.52 -11.90 9.98
N THR A 47 10.82 -12.06 11.09
CA THR A 47 10.43 -10.95 11.98
C THR A 47 11.62 -10.24 12.67
N ASP A 48 12.81 -10.83 12.62
CA ASP A 48 14.09 -10.25 13.07
C ASP A 48 14.94 -9.69 11.93
N GLY A 49 14.38 -9.61 10.71
CA GLY A 49 15.01 -8.98 9.55
C GLY A 49 15.99 -9.88 8.79
N LYS A 50 16.08 -11.18 9.09
CA LYS A 50 16.91 -12.12 8.34
C LYS A 50 16.31 -12.40 6.96
N TYR A 51 17.10 -12.29 5.91
CA TYR A 51 16.69 -12.64 4.54
C TYR A 51 16.38 -14.15 4.42
N LEU A 52 15.21 -14.47 3.89
CA LEU A 52 14.72 -15.85 3.71
C LEU A 52 14.67 -16.29 2.24
N GLY A 53 14.69 -15.35 1.30
CA GLY A 53 14.57 -15.64 -0.12
C GLY A 53 13.83 -14.53 -0.85
N GLY A 54 13.50 -14.78 -2.11
CA GLY A 54 12.77 -13.84 -2.94
C GLY A 54 12.79 -14.24 -4.40
N PHE A 55 12.16 -13.44 -5.25
CA PHE A 55 12.14 -13.67 -6.69
C PHE A 55 12.11 -12.34 -7.45
N ALA A 56 12.64 -12.36 -8.67
CA ALA A 56 12.60 -11.23 -9.57
C ALA A 56 11.27 -11.18 -10.32
N PHE A 57 10.79 -9.97 -10.59
CA PHE A 57 9.64 -9.76 -11.46
C PHE A 57 10.08 -9.80 -12.94
N PRO A 58 9.23 -10.29 -13.86
CA PRO A 58 9.54 -10.24 -15.26
C PRO A 58 9.63 -8.80 -15.75
N TRP A 59 10.61 -8.52 -16.62
CA TRP A 59 10.75 -7.23 -17.29
C TRP A 59 9.92 -7.24 -18.57
N ASP A 60 8.90 -6.39 -18.65
CA ASP A 60 8.04 -6.33 -19.84
C ASP A 60 8.64 -5.46 -20.97
N THR A 61 9.65 -4.65 -20.67
CA THR A 61 10.33 -3.84 -21.68
C THR A 61 11.83 -3.72 -21.41
N PRO A 62 12.69 -3.94 -22.44
CA PRO A 62 14.14 -3.82 -22.29
C PRO A 62 14.64 -2.43 -21.86
N SER A 63 13.82 -1.39 -22.05
CA SER A 63 14.17 0.01 -21.78
C SER A 63 13.76 0.50 -20.37
N ARG A 64 12.97 -0.26 -19.62
CA ARG A 64 12.53 0.12 -18.27
C ARG A 64 12.97 -0.91 -17.25
N LYS A 65 14.01 -0.60 -16.49
CA LYS A 65 14.50 -1.42 -15.39
C LYS A 65 13.64 -1.34 -14.13
N SER A 66 12.32 -1.20 -14.21
CA SER A 66 11.43 -1.29 -13.05
C SER A 66 10.06 -1.80 -13.45
N SER A 67 9.67 -2.94 -12.92
CA SER A 67 8.29 -3.42 -12.91
C SER A 67 7.51 -2.72 -11.80
N GLN A 68 7.27 -1.43 -11.89
CA GLN A 68 6.71 -0.63 -10.81
C GLN A 68 5.48 -1.31 -10.18
N THR A 69 5.72 -2.11 -9.13
CA THR A 69 4.65 -2.71 -8.33
C THR A 69 3.93 -1.62 -7.58
N GLY A 70 2.60 -1.62 -7.64
CA GLY A 70 1.74 -0.74 -6.87
C GLY A 70 1.55 -1.24 -5.45
N GLY A 71 0.84 -2.34 -5.30
CA GLY A 71 0.51 -2.96 -4.03
C GLY A 71 0.88 -4.42 -3.97
N ILE A 72 0.86 -4.95 -2.76
CA ILE A 72 1.07 -6.37 -2.45
C ILE A 72 0.06 -6.82 -1.40
N ALA A 73 -0.46 -8.03 -1.56
CA ALA A 73 -1.20 -8.76 -0.54
C ALA A 73 -0.80 -10.23 -0.56
N VAL A 74 -0.97 -10.92 0.56
CA VAL A 74 -0.78 -12.38 0.64
C VAL A 74 -2.10 -13.00 1.09
N ASP A 75 -2.59 -13.99 0.35
CA ASP A 75 -3.81 -14.68 0.69
C ASP A 75 -3.58 -15.81 1.71
N ASP A 76 -4.66 -16.41 2.16
CA ASP A 76 -4.65 -17.49 3.15
C ASP A 76 -3.93 -18.76 2.69
N ARG A 77 -3.71 -18.93 1.38
CA ARG A 77 -2.99 -20.04 0.77
C ARG A 77 -1.51 -19.74 0.55
N GLY A 78 -1.06 -18.52 0.91
CA GLY A 78 0.29 -18.04 0.71
C GLY A 78 0.55 -17.50 -0.70
N HIS A 79 -0.48 -17.34 -1.55
CA HIS A 79 -0.28 -16.71 -2.83
C HIS A 79 -0.05 -15.21 -2.67
N ILE A 80 0.87 -14.69 -3.44
CA ILE A 80 1.27 -13.29 -3.45
C ILE A 80 0.54 -12.58 -4.58
N HIS A 81 -0.33 -11.65 -4.23
CA HIS A 81 -1.08 -10.81 -5.15
C HIS A 81 -0.33 -9.49 -5.34
N LEU A 82 -0.08 -9.12 -6.58
CA LEU A 82 0.66 -7.92 -6.95
C LEU A 82 -0.14 -7.12 -7.98
N SER A 83 -0.10 -5.80 -7.86
CA SER A 83 -0.49 -4.89 -8.93
C SER A 83 0.77 -4.30 -9.57
N PHE A 84 0.74 -4.13 -10.89
CA PHE A 84 1.84 -3.58 -11.67
C PHE A 84 1.38 -2.29 -12.35
N MET A 85 1.82 -1.15 -11.80
CA MET A 85 1.37 0.17 -12.22
C MET A 85 1.66 0.48 -13.68
N VAL A 86 2.85 0.17 -14.16
CA VAL A 86 3.29 0.51 -15.52
C VAL A 86 2.74 -0.46 -16.55
N GLN A 87 2.51 -1.71 -16.14
CA GLN A 87 2.00 -2.77 -17.01
C GLN A 87 0.47 -2.81 -17.05
N ASP A 88 -0.21 -1.98 -16.21
CA ASP A 88 -1.66 -1.90 -16.12
C ASP A 88 -2.32 -3.29 -15.90
N ARG A 89 -1.73 -4.10 -14.99
CA ARG A 89 -2.23 -5.45 -14.68
C ARG A 89 -2.10 -5.81 -13.21
N ALA A 90 -2.79 -6.87 -12.83
CA ALA A 90 -2.62 -7.56 -11.56
C ALA A 90 -2.18 -9.00 -11.79
N GLY A 91 -1.40 -9.58 -10.88
CA GLY A 91 -0.89 -10.94 -10.97
C GLY A 91 -0.88 -11.64 -9.63
N VAL A 92 -1.00 -12.97 -9.67
CA VAL A 92 -0.90 -13.86 -8.51
C VAL A 92 0.26 -14.80 -8.71
N TYR A 93 1.09 -14.90 -7.71
CA TYR A 93 2.31 -15.71 -7.71
C TYR A 93 2.31 -16.70 -6.54
N THR A 94 2.99 -17.82 -6.69
CA THR A 94 3.31 -18.69 -5.55
C THR A 94 4.36 -18.04 -4.65
N GLU A 95 4.57 -18.58 -3.45
CA GLU A 95 5.66 -18.14 -2.54
C GLU A 95 7.06 -18.24 -3.19
N SER A 96 7.23 -19.11 -4.20
CA SER A 96 8.48 -19.28 -4.96
C SER A 96 8.60 -18.37 -6.18
N GLY A 97 7.57 -17.54 -6.47
CA GLY A 97 7.58 -16.60 -7.57
C GLY A 97 7.08 -17.16 -8.91
N GLN A 98 6.48 -18.34 -8.93
CA GLN A 98 5.84 -18.86 -10.15
C GLN A 98 4.53 -18.12 -10.39
N LEU A 99 4.32 -17.64 -11.62
CA LEU A 99 3.06 -17.00 -12.01
C LEU A 99 1.93 -18.05 -12.01
N VAL A 100 0.91 -17.79 -11.21
CA VAL A 100 -0.32 -18.60 -11.15
C VAL A 100 -1.33 -18.09 -12.16
N ARG A 101 -1.52 -16.76 -12.19
CA ARG A 101 -2.42 -16.04 -13.11
C ARG A 101 -2.11 -14.57 -13.16
N GLU A 102 -2.56 -13.92 -14.23
CA GLU A 102 -2.57 -12.47 -14.33
C GLU A 102 -3.81 -12.01 -15.10
N TRP A 103 -4.23 -10.76 -14.86
CA TRP A 103 -5.31 -10.13 -15.60
C TRP A 103 -5.10 -8.62 -15.68
N GLY A 104 -5.86 -7.99 -16.56
CA GLY A 104 -5.80 -6.57 -16.80
C GLY A 104 -4.97 -6.20 -18.02
N ARG A 105 -5.21 -5.02 -18.47
CA ARG A 105 -4.51 -4.29 -19.55
C ARG A 105 -4.88 -2.83 -19.42
N ARG A 106 -4.15 -1.97 -20.12
CA ARG A 106 -4.46 -0.54 -20.13
C ARG A 106 -5.84 -0.26 -20.74
N GLY A 107 -6.67 0.48 -20.00
CA GLY A 107 -7.98 0.91 -20.42
C GLY A 107 -8.90 1.41 -19.32
N LYS A 108 -10.17 1.66 -19.66
CA LYS A 108 -11.25 2.11 -18.76
C LYS A 108 -12.39 1.11 -18.63
N GLY A 109 -12.36 0.03 -19.40
CA GLY A 109 -13.35 -1.04 -19.34
C GLY A 109 -13.32 -1.82 -18.03
N GLU A 110 -14.22 -2.80 -17.91
CA GLU A 110 -14.25 -3.73 -16.78
C GLU A 110 -13.06 -4.67 -16.85
N GLY A 111 -12.29 -4.77 -15.74
CA GLY A 111 -11.05 -5.54 -15.70
C GLY A 111 -9.86 -4.87 -16.40
N GLU A 112 -10.03 -3.71 -17.01
CA GLU A 112 -8.93 -2.89 -17.52
C GLU A 112 -8.46 -1.91 -16.46
N PHE A 113 -7.18 -1.54 -16.46
CA PHE A 113 -6.58 -0.66 -15.47
C PHE A 113 -5.85 0.52 -16.11
N HIS A 114 -5.68 1.57 -15.32
CA HIS A 114 -4.75 2.64 -15.63
C HIS A 114 -4.00 3.02 -14.35
N TRP A 115 -2.74 2.57 -14.24
CA TRP A 115 -1.89 2.71 -13.05
C TRP A 115 -2.51 2.08 -11.80
N PRO A 116 -2.74 0.76 -11.77
CA PRO A 116 -3.27 0.11 -10.59
C PRO A 116 -2.32 0.25 -9.41
N GLY A 117 -2.83 0.74 -8.29
CA GLY A 117 -2.11 0.96 -7.03
C GLY A 117 -2.26 -0.21 -6.07
N GLY A 118 -2.82 0.06 -4.88
CA GLY A 118 -3.04 -0.96 -3.85
C GLY A 118 -3.87 -2.15 -4.33
N ILE A 119 -3.56 -3.31 -3.80
CA ILE A 119 -4.32 -4.55 -3.97
C ILE A 119 -4.50 -5.21 -2.61
N VAL A 120 -5.71 -5.69 -2.31
CA VAL A 120 -5.99 -6.46 -1.10
C VAL A 120 -6.88 -7.65 -1.41
N VAL A 121 -6.80 -8.67 -0.57
CA VAL A 121 -7.62 -9.88 -0.65
C VAL A 121 -8.52 -9.96 0.57
N GLY A 122 -9.82 -10.09 0.35
CA GLY A 122 -10.81 -10.28 1.41
C GLY A 122 -10.82 -11.71 1.94
N PRO A 123 -11.44 -11.91 3.10
CA PRO A 123 -11.55 -13.25 3.71
C PRO A 123 -12.39 -14.22 2.87
N ASP A 124 -13.24 -13.70 2.00
CA ASP A 124 -14.02 -14.46 0.99
C ASP A 124 -13.20 -14.77 -0.28
N GLY A 125 -11.94 -14.39 -0.34
CA GLY A 125 -11.05 -14.52 -1.48
C GLY A 125 -11.28 -13.47 -2.58
N ALA A 126 -12.19 -12.53 -2.40
CA ALA A 126 -12.38 -11.43 -3.34
C ALA A 126 -11.14 -10.52 -3.35
N VAL A 127 -10.75 -10.09 -4.53
CA VAL A 127 -9.58 -9.22 -4.76
C VAL A 127 -10.06 -7.82 -5.10
N TYR A 128 -9.55 -6.82 -4.39
CA TYR A 128 -9.84 -5.40 -4.64
C TYR A 128 -8.58 -4.72 -5.15
N VAL A 129 -8.72 -3.94 -6.21
CA VAL A 129 -7.61 -3.20 -6.85
C VAL A 129 -7.97 -1.73 -6.96
N ALA A 130 -7.08 -0.87 -6.48
CA ALA A 130 -7.16 0.57 -6.67
C ALA A 130 -6.73 0.92 -8.10
N ASP A 131 -7.65 1.34 -8.94
CA ASP A 131 -7.42 1.73 -10.33
C ASP A 131 -7.26 3.25 -10.39
N GLN A 132 -6.05 3.72 -10.02
CA GLN A 132 -5.75 5.10 -9.65
C GLN A 132 -6.19 6.12 -10.69
N CYS A 133 -5.66 6.03 -11.90
CA CYS A 133 -5.93 7.02 -12.95
C CYS A 133 -7.31 6.86 -13.61
N ASN A 134 -8.06 5.83 -13.24
CA ASN A 134 -9.47 5.69 -13.58
C ASN A 134 -10.40 6.12 -12.43
N HIS A 135 -9.84 6.60 -11.32
CA HIS A 135 -10.57 7.12 -10.15
C HIS A 135 -11.62 6.14 -9.59
N ARG A 136 -11.25 4.85 -9.51
CA ARG A 136 -12.16 3.80 -9.07
C ARG A 136 -11.44 2.69 -8.31
N VAL A 137 -12.21 1.90 -7.58
CA VAL A 137 -11.82 0.57 -7.09
C VAL A 137 -12.54 -0.47 -7.95
N GLN A 138 -11.86 -1.55 -8.29
CA GLN A 138 -12.46 -2.71 -8.95
C GLN A 138 -12.38 -3.93 -8.05
N LYS A 139 -13.44 -4.73 -8.02
CA LYS A 139 -13.57 -6.00 -7.28
C LYS A 139 -13.56 -7.17 -8.25
N PHE A 140 -12.83 -8.24 -7.89
CA PHE A 140 -12.67 -9.45 -8.67
C PHE A 140 -12.88 -10.69 -7.82
N THR A 141 -13.17 -11.83 -8.45
CA THR A 141 -13.03 -13.13 -7.78
C THR A 141 -11.55 -13.47 -7.57
N ALA A 142 -11.29 -14.52 -6.78
CA ALA A 142 -9.94 -15.07 -6.63
C ALA A 142 -9.32 -15.49 -7.96
N GLU A 143 -10.11 -15.82 -8.98
CA GLU A 143 -9.66 -16.20 -10.34
C GLU A 143 -9.45 -14.98 -11.27
N GLY A 144 -9.65 -13.74 -10.78
CA GLY A 144 -9.49 -12.52 -11.57
C GLY A 144 -10.69 -12.16 -12.44
N ARG A 145 -11.87 -12.77 -12.25
CA ARG A 145 -13.10 -12.37 -12.93
C ARG A 145 -13.68 -11.12 -12.29
N PHE A 146 -14.02 -10.14 -13.10
CA PHE A 146 -14.65 -8.90 -12.66
C PHE A 146 -16.00 -9.16 -11.94
N LEU A 147 -16.20 -8.52 -10.79
CA LEU A 147 -17.41 -8.59 -9.99
C LEU A 147 -18.13 -7.25 -9.87
N GLY A 148 -17.37 -6.14 -9.87
CA GLY A 148 -17.95 -4.81 -9.70
C GLY A 148 -16.90 -3.72 -9.60
N LYS A 149 -17.35 -2.48 -9.65
CA LYS A 149 -16.51 -1.29 -9.50
C LYS A 149 -17.29 -0.16 -8.87
N TRP A 150 -16.60 0.75 -8.20
CA TRP A 150 -17.17 2.00 -7.71
C TRP A 150 -16.12 3.10 -7.70
N GLY A 151 -16.59 4.32 -7.64
CA GLY A 151 -15.78 5.52 -7.73
C GLY A 151 -15.82 6.15 -9.12
N GLU A 152 -15.63 7.44 -9.12
CA GLU A 152 -15.49 8.33 -10.27
C GLU A 152 -14.65 9.52 -9.88
N HIS A 153 -14.23 10.35 -10.83
CA HIS A 153 -13.50 11.57 -10.53
C HIS A 153 -14.36 12.57 -9.78
N GLY A 154 -13.82 13.14 -8.69
CA GLY A 154 -14.48 14.19 -7.91
C GLY A 154 -14.01 14.27 -6.46
N SER A 155 -14.72 15.03 -5.64
CA SER A 155 -14.37 15.30 -4.24
C SER A 155 -15.42 14.88 -3.21
N LYS A 156 -16.60 14.47 -3.66
CA LYS A 156 -17.69 14.02 -2.79
C LYS A 156 -17.38 12.64 -2.18
N PRO A 157 -18.10 12.20 -1.14
CA PRO A 157 -18.01 10.81 -0.67
C PRO A 157 -18.25 9.81 -1.80
N GLY A 158 -17.36 8.81 -1.92
CA GLY A 158 -17.39 7.81 -2.99
C GLY A 158 -16.74 8.26 -4.31
N GLN A 159 -16.38 9.51 -4.47
CA GLN A 159 -15.57 10.01 -5.58
C GLN A 159 -14.10 10.08 -5.20
N PHE A 160 -13.20 10.09 -6.18
CA PHE A 160 -11.76 10.15 -5.98
C PHE A 160 -11.13 11.32 -6.73
N GLY A 161 -10.39 12.16 -6.01
CA GLY A 161 -9.78 13.36 -6.56
C GLY A 161 -8.51 13.13 -7.36
N GLY A 162 -7.89 14.21 -7.79
CA GLY A 162 -6.67 14.26 -8.59
C GLY A 162 -6.90 14.78 -9.99
N ASN A 163 -5.85 14.76 -10.82
CA ASN A 163 -5.93 15.27 -12.19
C ASN A 163 -6.61 14.24 -13.12
N GLU A 164 -7.59 14.67 -13.88
CA GLU A 164 -8.22 13.84 -14.92
C GLU A 164 -7.31 13.55 -16.13
N HIS A 165 -6.20 14.30 -16.27
CA HIS A 165 -5.32 14.17 -17.42
C HIS A 165 -4.35 13.01 -17.26
N ALA A 166 -4.21 12.22 -18.31
CA ALA A 166 -3.25 11.13 -18.42
C ALA A 166 -1.83 11.63 -18.10
N GLY A 167 -1.21 11.04 -17.06
CA GLY A 167 0.14 11.40 -16.61
C GLY A 167 0.24 11.89 -15.16
N SER A 168 -0.87 12.18 -14.49
CA SER A 168 -0.88 12.42 -13.05
C SER A 168 -0.78 11.07 -12.31
N ARG A 169 0.41 10.74 -11.85
CA ARG A 169 0.74 9.48 -11.15
C ARG A 169 0.07 9.31 -9.78
N PHE A 170 -0.72 10.28 -9.31
CA PHE A 170 -1.21 10.36 -7.93
C PHE A 170 -2.66 10.87 -7.85
N GLY A 171 -3.46 10.55 -8.86
CA GLY A 171 -4.90 10.75 -8.80
C GLY A 171 -5.62 9.48 -8.34
N GLY A 172 -6.85 9.61 -7.85
CA GLY A 172 -7.66 8.48 -7.45
C GLY A 172 -7.25 7.80 -6.13
N PRO A 173 -7.75 6.58 -5.89
CA PRO A 173 -7.38 5.78 -4.71
C PRO A 173 -5.96 5.23 -4.88
N HIS A 174 -5.12 5.35 -3.84
CA HIS A 174 -3.74 4.86 -3.90
C HIS A 174 -3.61 3.44 -3.37
N PHE A 175 -3.83 3.23 -2.07
CA PHE A 175 -3.73 1.94 -1.40
C PHE A 175 -5.04 1.58 -0.73
N LEU A 176 -5.18 0.30 -0.45
CA LEU A 176 -6.37 -0.32 0.10
C LEU A 176 -6.05 -1.13 1.35
N ALA A 177 -7.00 -1.21 2.27
CA ALA A 177 -6.98 -2.13 3.39
C ALA A 177 -8.40 -2.62 3.69
N LEU A 178 -8.52 -3.77 4.33
CA LEU A 178 -9.77 -4.31 4.84
C LEU A 178 -9.67 -4.46 6.36
N ASP A 179 -10.76 -4.20 7.06
CA ASP A 179 -10.89 -4.52 8.48
C ASP A 179 -11.54 -5.89 8.70
N SER A 180 -11.68 -6.28 9.97
CA SER A 180 -12.26 -7.55 10.38
C SER A 180 -13.73 -7.72 9.96
N GLN A 181 -14.44 -6.63 9.67
CA GLN A 181 -15.82 -6.62 9.20
C GLN A 181 -15.93 -6.59 7.66
N GLY A 182 -14.80 -6.62 6.94
CA GLY A 182 -14.75 -6.53 5.49
C GLY A 182 -15.05 -5.14 4.93
N ARG A 183 -14.96 -4.08 5.76
CA ARG A 183 -15.03 -2.70 5.27
C ARG A 183 -13.73 -2.34 4.58
N LEU A 184 -13.83 -1.72 3.42
CA LEU A 184 -12.68 -1.31 2.63
C LEU A 184 -12.28 0.13 2.94
N TYR A 185 -10.99 0.36 3.12
CA TYR A 185 -10.40 1.69 3.29
C TYR A 185 -9.53 2.03 2.09
N THR A 186 -9.56 3.29 1.68
CA THR A 186 -8.72 3.82 0.61
C THR A 186 -7.96 5.05 1.07
N THR A 187 -6.71 5.18 0.67
CA THR A 187 -5.95 6.43 0.78
C THR A 187 -6.13 7.28 -0.47
N GLU A 188 -6.14 8.58 -0.29
CA GLU A 188 -6.34 9.56 -1.36
C GLU A 188 -5.43 10.77 -1.16
N GLY A 189 -4.22 10.71 -1.74
CA GLY A 189 -3.21 11.76 -1.56
C GLY A 189 -3.63 13.11 -2.12
N ALA A 190 -4.31 13.14 -3.25
CA ALA A 190 -4.74 14.37 -3.91
C ALA A 190 -5.68 15.23 -3.04
N LEU A 191 -6.56 14.60 -2.27
CA LEU A 191 -7.49 15.28 -1.36
C LEU A 191 -7.04 15.24 0.10
N GLY A 192 -5.99 14.47 0.42
CA GLY A 192 -5.46 14.37 1.79
C GLY A 192 -6.41 13.63 2.72
N ARG A 193 -7.12 12.61 2.25
CA ARG A 193 -8.12 11.90 3.05
C ARG A 193 -8.05 10.38 2.94
N ILE A 194 -8.71 9.74 3.87
CA ILE A 194 -9.08 8.34 3.86
C ILE A 194 -10.58 8.24 3.59
N GLN A 195 -11.00 7.27 2.80
CA GLN A 195 -12.41 6.93 2.70
C GLN A 195 -12.64 5.46 3.12
N GLN A 196 -13.76 5.21 3.78
CA GLN A 196 -14.24 3.89 4.18
C GLN A 196 -15.47 3.53 3.35
N PHE A 197 -15.51 2.29 2.90
CA PHE A 197 -16.61 1.73 2.10
C PHE A 197 -17.09 0.41 2.70
N SER A 198 -18.36 0.07 2.46
CA SER A 198 -18.81 -1.30 2.62
C SER A 198 -18.20 -2.22 1.55
N ALA A 199 -18.32 -3.54 1.74
CA ALA A 199 -17.77 -4.55 0.81
C ALA A 199 -18.37 -4.47 -0.62
N ASP A 200 -19.51 -3.83 -0.78
CA ASP A 200 -20.20 -3.57 -2.05
C ASP A 200 -19.93 -2.16 -2.62
N GLY A 201 -19.04 -1.38 -1.97
CA GLY A 201 -18.56 -0.09 -2.46
C GLY A 201 -19.43 1.11 -2.08
N LYS A 202 -20.38 0.98 -1.14
CA LYS A 202 -21.11 2.13 -0.60
C LYS A 202 -20.20 2.96 0.30
N PRO A 203 -20.03 4.29 0.08
CA PRO A 203 -19.24 5.14 0.97
C PRO A 203 -19.90 5.23 2.35
N LEU A 204 -19.12 5.03 3.40
CA LEU A 204 -19.57 5.04 4.81
C LEU A 204 -19.04 6.24 5.55
N LEU A 205 -17.75 6.54 5.40
CA LEU A 205 -17.06 7.58 6.15
C LEU A 205 -15.89 8.14 5.33
N ALA A 206 -15.51 9.39 5.59
CA ALA A 206 -14.26 9.99 5.13
C ALA A 206 -13.68 10.88 6.22
N TRP A 207 -12.34 10.85 6.37
CA TRP A 207 -11.62 11.71 7.31
C TRP A 207 -10.24 12.06 6.82
N GLY A 208 -9.60 13.00 7.50
CA GLY A 208 -8.27 13.52 7.20
C GLY A 208 -8.32 14.83 6.45
N ASP A 209 -7.20 15.49 6.47
CA ASP A 209 -6.94 16.75 5.76
C ASP A 209 -5.44 16.90 5.44
N LYS A 210 -5.08 18.00 4.80
CA LYS A 210 -3.69 18.32 4.44
C LYS A 210 -2.94 19.10 5.54
N GLY A 211 -3.47 19.11 6.77
CA GLY A 211 -2.84 19.77 7.91
C GLY A 211 -1.64 19.01 8.47
N GLU A 212 -0.85 19.71 9.29
CA GLU A 212 0.31 19.14 10.00
C GLU A 212 -0.02 18.72 11.45
N GLN A 213 -1.22 19.00 11.93
CA GLN A 213 -1.70 18.55 13.24
C GLN A 213 -1.84 17.02 13.32
N PRO A 214 -1.95 16.43 14.51
CA PRO A 214 -2.31 15.04 14.68
C PRO A 214 -3.60 14.69 13.92
N GLY A 215 -3.56 13.66 13.06
CA GLY A 215 -4.66 13.28 12.18
C GLY A 215 -4.61 13.92 10.78
N GLY A 216 -3.83 14.97 10.59
CA GLY A 216 -3.55 15.55 9.27
C GLY A 216 -2.42 14.79 8.54
N PHE A 217 -2.45 14.77 7.22
CA PHE A 217 -1.54 14.01 6.37
C PHE A 217 -0.49 14.87 5.66
N GLY A 218 -0.35 16.11 6.09
CA GLY A 218 0.67 17.04 5.62
C GLY A 218 0.23 17.99 4.53
N ALA A 219 0.81 19.18 4.57
CA ALA A 219 0.71 20.18 3.54
C ALA A 219 1.77 19.99 2.45
N LEU A 220 1.57 20.61 1.31
CA LEU A 220 2.52 20.66 0.21
C LEU A 220 3.85 21.26 0.67
N LYS A 221 4.92 20.48 0.67
CA LYS A 221 6.27 21.00 0.84
C LYS A 221 6.77 21.57 -0.50
N ALA A 222 7.41 22.73 -0.46
CA ALA A 222 8.02 23.34 -1.64
C ALA A 222 9.01 22.36 -2.32
N GLY A 223 8.89 22.20 -3.63
CA GLY A 223 9.75 21.30 -4.41
C GLY A 223 9.16 19.92 -4.70
N TYR A 224 8.01 19.57 -4.15
CA TYR A 224 7.26 18.38 -4.54
C TYR A 224 6.16 18.75 -5.54
N ALA A 225 5.93 17.89 -6.53
CA ALA A 225 4.78 18.06 -7.42
C ALA A 225 3.49 18.04 -6.60
N SER A 226 2.56 18.93 -6.90
CA SER A 226 1.35 19.24 -6.10
C SER A 226 0.44 18.06 -5.74
N ASN A 227 0.68 16.89 -6.29
CA ASN A 227 -0.17 15.70 -6.13
C ASN A 227 0.49 14.59 -5.30
N THR A 228 1.65 14.83 -4.68
CA THR A 228 2.47 13.78 -4.05
C THR A 228 2.48 13.79 -2.53
N LEU A 229 1.78 14.70 -1.90
CA LEU A 229 1.68 14.78 -0.44
C LEU A 229 0.30 14.33 0.02
N GLY A 230 0.28 13.59 1.09
CA GLY A 230 -0.94 13.07 1.69
C GLY A 230 -0.76 11.63 2.14
N PRO A 231 -1.86 10.96 2.51
CA PRO A 231 -1.82 9.56 2.89
C PRO A 231 -1.44 8.70 1.67
N ILE A 232 -0.52 7.77 1.87
CA ILE A 232 -0.04 6.88 0.81
C ILE A 232 -0.50 5.46 1.07
N CYS A 233 0.08 4.76 2.04
CA CYS A 233 -0.28 3.39 2.34
C CYS A 233 -1.17 3.31 3.57
N ILE A 234 -1.92 2.23 3.64
CA ILE A 234 -2.87 1.94 4.70
C ILE A 234 -2.83 0.45 5.01
N CYS A 235 -2.88 0.09 6.28
CA CYS A 235 -3.15 -1.27 6.72
C CYS A 235 -4.05 -1.23 7.96
N VAL A 236 -4.68 -2.35 8.27
CA VAL A 236 -5.51 -2.51 9.47
C VAL A 236 -4.91 -3.63 10.29
N ASP A 237 -4.77 -3.42 11.59
CA ASP A 237 -4.27 -4.45 12.50
C ASP A 237 -5.41 -5.32 13.08
N ARG A 238 -5.05 -6.37 13.82
CA ARG A 238 -5.99 -7.31 14.43
C ARG A 238 -6.98 -6.70 15.45
N HIS A 239 -6.75 -5.45 15.85
CA HIS A 239 -7.63 -4.69 16.75
C HIS A 239 -8.43 -3.63 15.99
N ASP A 240 -8.50 -3.75 14.66
CA ASP A 240 -9.16 -2.83 13.76
C ASP A 240 -8.64 -1.38 13.86
N ARG A 241 -7.37 -1.19 14.28
CA ARG A 241 -6.73 0.13 14.18
C ARG A 241 -6.25 0.33 12.74
N VAL A 242 -6.62 1.47 12.18
CA VAL A 242 -6.28 1.87 10.81
C VAL A 242 -4.96 2.63 10.83
N TRP A 243 -3.92 2.04 10.26
CA TRP A 243 -2.59 2.63 10.18
C TRP A 243 -2.39 3.26 8.81
N VAL A 244 -1.89 4.50 8.80
CA VAL A 244 -1.70 5.29 7.57
C VAL A 244 -0.30 5.88 7.56
N SER A 245 0.46 5.63 6.49
CA SER A 245 1.69 6.35 6.20
C SER A 245 1.41 7.57 5.33
N SER A 246 2.18 8.62 5.51
CA SER A 246 2.04 9.85 4.72
C SER A 246 3.39 10.46 4.37
N LEU A 247 3.43 11.18 3.25
CA LEU A 247 4.67 11.76 2.70
C LEU A 247 5.18 12.98 3.48
N ASN A 248 4.57 13.33 4.60
CA ASN A 248 5.15 14.23 5.60
C ASN A 248 6.00 13.49 6.66
N ASP A 249 6.46 12.28 6.31
CA ASP A 249 7.36 11.44 7.11
C ASP A 249 6.73 10.97 8.43
N ARG A 250 5.43 10.67 8.40
CA ARG A 250 4.66 10.16 9.56
C ARG A 250 3.95 8.86 9.25
N VAL A 251 3.73 8.10 10.32
CA VAL A 251 2.82 6.96 10.37
C VAL A 251 1.86 7.20 11.52
N GLN A 252 0.56 7.14 11.25
CA GLN A 252 -0.48 7.47 12.20
C GLN A 252 -1.50 6.33 12.33
N ALA A 253 -2.03 6.13 13.54
CA ALA A 253 -3.08 5.16 13.83
C ALA A 253 -4.39 5.87 14.15
N PHE A 254 -5.49 5.28 13.66
CA PHE A 254 -6.85 5.79 13.85
C PHE A 254 -7.78 4.65 14.28
N THR A 255 -8.90 4.99 14.91
CA THR A 255 -10.02 4.05 15.03
C THR A 255 -10.71 3.87 13.68
N THR A 256 -11.61 2.90 13.59
CA THR A 256 -12.45 2.68 12.39
C THR A 256 -13.39 3.85 12.10
N GLU A 257 -13.66 4.71 13.09
CA GLU A 257 -14.45 5.95 12.95
C GLU A 257 -13.57 7.17 12.58
N GLY A 258 -12.28 6.95 12.26
CA GLY A 258 -11.35 8.00 11.83
C GLY A 258 -10.81 8.89 12.96
N ARG A 259 -10.99 8.49 14.24
CA ARG A 259 -10.44 9.24 15.38
C ARG A 259 -8.94 8.92 15.51
N PHE A 260 -8.11 9.95 15.53
CA PHE A 260 -6.67 9.83 15.77
C PHE A 260 -6.38 9.20 17.13
N LEU A 261 -5.48 8.24 17.17
CA LEU A 261 -5.02 7.55 18.38
C LEU A 261 -3.62 8.01 18.79
N PHE A 262 -2.67 7.80 17.91
CA PHE A 262 -1.27 8.20 18.09
C PHE A 262 -0.53 8.14 16.74
N GLY A 263 0.68 8.67 16.72
CA GLY A 263 1.55 8.62 15.54
C GLY A 263 3.02 8.47 15.93
N ILE A 264 3.80 8.01 14.98
CA ILE A 264 5.26 7.98 15.01
C ILE A 264 5.80 8.66 13.78
N GLY A 265 7.04 9.11 13.84
CA GLY A 265 7.74 9.66 12.68
C GLY A 265 8.27 11.05 12.92
N GLY A 266 8.71 11.60 11.85
CA GLY A 266 9.44 12.84 11.66
C GLY A 266 10.55 12.61 10.67
N THR A 267 10.92 13.64 9.92
CA THR A 267 11.94 13.56 8.87
C THR A 267 13.31 13.21 9.47
N GLY A 268 13.97 12.17 8.97
CA GLY A 268 15.32 11.81 9.38
C GLY A 268 15.71 10.37 9.09
N GLN A 269 16.84 9.94 9.67
CA GLN A 269 17.42 8.61 9.52
C GLN A 269 17.57 7.85 10.84
N GLY A 270 17.28 8.49 11.97
CA GLY A 270 17.32 7.86 13.28
C GLY A 270 16.23 6.79 13.47
N PRO A 271 16.25 6.05 14.58
CA PRO A 271 15.16 5.16 14.98
C PRO A 271 13.84 5.90 15.09
N GLY A 272 12.82 5.39 14.42
CA GLY A 272 11.49 6.01 14.40
C GLY A 272 11.35 7.29 13.56
N GLN A 273 12.42 7.76 12.91
CA GLN A 273 12.37 8.80 11.89
C GLN A 273 12.26 8.17 10.51
N PHE A 274 11.65 8.87 9.58
CA PHE A 274 11.41 8.38 8.22
C PHE A 274 11.86 9.37 7.15
N ALA A 275 12.09 8.82 5.97
CA ALA A 275 12.16 9.58 4.73
C ALA A 275 11.27 8.87 3.70
N ARG A 276 10.07 9.40 3.47
CA ARG A 276 9.04 8.86 2.58
C ARG A 276 8.62 7.44 2.99
N PRO A 277 7.95 7.25 4.14
CA PRO A 277 7.40 5.95 4.52
C PRO A 277 6.29 5.56 3.55
N TYR A 278 6.34 4.30 3.05
CA TYR A 278 5.34 3.76 2.15
C TYR A 278 4.61 2.59 2.79
N GLY A 279 4.85 1.36 2.32
CA GLY A 279 4.16 0.15 2.72
C GLY A 279 4.26 -0.14 4.21
N MET A 280 3.20 -0.70 4.74
CA MET A 280 3.11 -1.11 6.14
C MET A 280 2.34 -2.41 6.26
N ALA A 281 2.71 -3.22 7.25
CA ALA A 281 1.93 -4.38 7.67
C ALA A 281 2.17 -4.66 9.15
N VAL A 282 1.24 -5.37 9.78
CA VAL A 282 1.32 -5.78 11.20
C VAL A 282 1.35 -7.29 11.29
N ASP A 283 2.29 -7.85 12.05
CA ASP A 283 2.42 -9.30 12.26
C ASP A 283 1.42 -9.83 13.30
N SER A 284 1.38 -11.16 13.47
CA SER A 284 0.49 -11.84 14.43
C SER A 284 0.80 -11.46 15.88
N GLN A 285 2.01 -10.97 16.18
CA GLN A 285 2.43 -10.55 17.51
C GLN A 285 2.10 -9.09 17.81
N GLY A 286 1.59 -8.34 16.81
CA GLY A 286 1.28 -6.93 16.94
C GLY A 286 2.48 -6.02 16.77
N CYS A 287 3.45 -6.41 15.95
CA CYS A 287 4.52 -5.51 15.52
C CYS A 287 4.22 -4.91 14.16
N LEU A 288 4.40 -3.60 14.04
CA LEU A 288 4.27 -2.84 12.80
C LEU A 288 5.61 -2.80 12.06
N TYR A 289 5.55 -3.08 10.77
CA TYR A 289 6.68 -2.92 9.85
C TYR A 289 6.40 -1.80 8.87
N VAL A 290 7.39 -0.94 8.64
CA VAL A 290 7.28 0.24 7.79
C VAL A 290 8.41 0.24 6.76
N ALA A 291 8.08 0.33 5.48
CA ALA A 291 9.05 0.58 4.41
C ALA A 291 9.46 2.07 4.43
N ASP A 292 10.65 2.34 4.89
CA ASP A 292 11.27 3.66 4.94
C ASP A 292 12.04 3.89 3.63
N ALA A 293 11.29 4.20 2.57
CA ALA A 293 11.70 3.99 1.19
C ALA A 293 12.94 4.80 0.78
N SER A 294 13.03 6.08 1.16
CA SER A 294 14.22 6.88 0.81
C SER A 294 15.44 6.55 1.67
N ASN A 295 15.22 6.00 2.86
CA ASN A 295 16.30 5.49 3.72
C ASN A 295 16.70 4.04 3.37
N GLN A 296 16.05 3.40 2.40
CA GLN A 296 16.37 2.06 1.89
C GLN A 296 16.36 0.97 2.98
N ARG A 297 15.39 1.03 3.89
CA ARG A 297 15.31 0.12 5.03
C ARG A 297 13.85 -0.22 5.38
N ILE A 298 13.70 -1.25 6.19
CA ILE A 298 12.45 -1.56 6.91
C ILE A 298 12.67 -1.26 8.38
N GLN A 299 11.69 -0.66 9.04
CA GLN A 299 11.70 -0.44 10.48
C GLN A 299 10.58 -1.24 11.13
N LYS A 300 10.88 -1.88 12.27
CA LYS A 300 9.94 -2.64 13.12
C LYS A 300 9.64 -1.88 14.41
N PHE A 301 8.35 -1.87 14.77
CA PHE A 301 7.86 -1.24 16.00
C PHE A 301 6.94 -2.20 16.75
N GLU A 302 7.09 -2.27 18.06
CA GLU A 302 6.13 -2.89 18.97
C GLU A 302 4.96 -1.92 19.16
N ILE A 303 3.73 -2.38 18.88
CA ILE A 303 2.52 -1.57 19.04
C ILE A 303 1.97 -1.77 20.45
N PRO A 304 1.57 -0.68 21.16
CA PRO A 304 0.92 -0.83 22.45
C PRO A 304 -0.36 -1.66 22.34
N GLY A 305 -0.65 -2.44 23.35
CA GLY A 305 -1.92 -3.15 23.49
C GLY A 305 -3.13 -2.20 23.30
N PRO A 306 -4.34 -2.75 23.17
CA PRO A 306 -5.57 -2.00 23.08
C PRO A 306 -5.84 -1.16 24.32
#